data_513de27df35157234376fb3cf3ad3575
#
_entry.id   513de27df35157234376fb3cf3ad3575
#
_cell.length_a   1.000
_cell.length_b   1.000
_cell.length_c   1.000
_cell.angle_alpha   90.00
_cell.angle_beta   90.00
_cell.angle_gamma   90.00
#
_symmetry.space_group_name_H-M   'P 1'
#
loop_
_entity.id
_entity.type
_entity.pdbx_description
1 polymer ?
#
loop_
_entity_poly.entity_id
_entity_poly.type
_entity_poly.pdbx_seq_one_letter_code
_entity_poly.pdbx_strand_id
1 'polypeptide(L)'
;GGEITALVGQSGAGKSTIINLIPRFYDPQKGVIKIDGQDIKKIKLKSLREQIALVSQDIVLFDDTVGNNIAYANPHATQKDIEIACKFAAADEFINKLPNKYESLVGENGVKLSGGQKQRISIARAIIKNSPIILLDEATSSLDAESERIVQNAINNLIKGRTTIVIAHRLSTIHNANKIFVLKDGKVINSGDHNFLIDKCDEYKTLYKKQLT
;
A
#
# COMPACT_ATOMS: atom_id res chain seq x y z
N GLY A 1 4.08 10.63 -13.19
CA GLY A 1 4.99 9.86 -12.33
C GLY A 1 5.42 10.65 -11.13
N GLY A 2 5.69 9.99 -9.99
CA GLY A 2 6.13 10.67 -8.76
C GLY A 2 5.02 11.35 -7.97
N GLU A 3 3.76 11.15 -8.34
CA GLU A 3 2.60 11.74 -7.68
C GLU A 3 1.79 10.71 -6.88
N ILE A 4 1.02 11.20 -5.92
CA ILE A 4 0.10 10.41 -5.11
C ILE A 4 -1.30 10.58 -5.67
N THR A 5 -1.92 9.49 -6.08
CA THR A 5 -3.31 9.42 -6.54
C THR A 5 -4.15 8.67 -5.51
N ALA A 6 -5.18 9.31 -4.97
CA ALA A 6 -6.11 8.69 -4.03
C ALA A 6 -7.38 8.21 -4.74
N LEU A 7 -7.82 7.02 -4.38
CA LEU A 7 -9.12 6.46 -4.75
C LEU A 7 -10.04 6.54 -3.53
N VAL A 8 -11.16 7.24 -3.65
CA VAL A 8 -12.17 7.39 -2.59
C VAL A 8 -13.54 6.92 -3.08
N GLY A 9 -14.34 6.39 -2.19
CA GLY A 9 -15.68 5.88 -2.49
C GLY A 9 -16.18 4.93 -1.42
N GLN A 10 -17.47 4.63 -1.41
CA GLN A 10 -18.07 3.68 -0.47
C GLN A 10 -17.48 2.26 -0.65
N SER A 11 -17.71 1.38 0.33
CA SER A 11 -17.40 -0.05 0.17
C SER A 11 -18.13 -0.59 -1.05
N GLY A 12 -17.47 -1.45 -1.83
CA GLY A 12 -18.04 -1.99 -3.08
C GLY A 12 -17.94 -1.05 -4.30
N ALA A 13 -17.46 0.19 -4.19
CA ALA A 13 -17.33 1.11 -5.32
C ALA A 13 -16.29 0.70 -6.39
N GLY A 14 -15.52 -0.40 -6.16
CA GLY A 14 -14.55 -0.92 -7.13
C GLY A 14 -13.11 -0.48 -6.93
N LYS A 15 -12.77 0.16 -5.79
CA LYS A 15 -11.41 0.66 -5.50
C LYS A 15 -10.34 -0.44 -5.51
N SER A 16 -10.54 -1.52 -4.74
CA SER A 16 -9.61 -2.66 -4.68
C SER A 16 -9.52 -3.41 -6.01
N THR A 17 -10.59 -3.42 -6.80
CA THR A 17 -10.56 -3.95 -8.17
C THR A 17 -9.57 -3.20 -9.05
N ILE A 18 -9.55 -1.85 -8.97
CA ILE A 18 -8.58 -1.02 -9.72
C ILE A 18 -7.15 -1.36 -9.27
N ILE A 19 -6.90 -1.42 -7.95
CA ILE A 19 -5.58 -1.78 -7.40
C ILE A 19 -5.12 -3.15 -7.93
N ASN A 20 -6.02 -4.13 -8.01
CA ASN A 20 -5.70 -5.49 -8.43
C ASN A 20 -5.54 -5.66 -9.95
N LEU A 21 -6.12 -4.77 -10.76
CA LEU A 21 -5.96 -4.76 -12.21
C LEU A 21 -4.56 -4.27 -12.64
N ILE A 22 -3.92 -3.38 -11.87
CA ILE A 22 -2.62 -2.80 -12.23
C ILE A 22 -1.49 -3.86 -12.24
N PRO A 23 -1.33 -4.74 -11.22
CA PRO A 23 -0.36 -5.84 -11.24
C PRO A 23 -0.82 -7.05 -12.08
N ARG A 24 -1.93 -6.92 -12.81
CA ARG A 24 -2.55 -7.99 -13.61
C ARG A 24 -2.84 -9.24 -12.79
N PHE A 25 -3.52 -9.09 -11.64
CA PHE A 25 -4.16 -10.24 -11.00
C PHE A 25 -5.39 -10.68 -11.77
N TYR A 26 -6.01 -9.74 -12.50
CA TYR A 26 -7.09 -9.94 -13.44
C TYR A 26 -6.84 -9.09 -14.69
N ASP A 27 -7.32 -9.55 -15.85
CA ASP A 27 -7.32 -8.76 -17.09
C ASP A 27 -8.66 -8.04 -17.24
N PRO A 28 -8.69 -6.76 -17.67
CA PRO A 28 -9.94 -6.08 -17.96
C PRO A 28 -10.64 -6.74 -19.16
N GLN A 29 -11.97 -6.93 -19.05
CA GLN A 29 -12.77 -7.46 -20.15
C GLN A 29 -12.86 -6.50 -21.34
N LYS A 30 -12.86 -5.19 -21.08
CA LYS A 30 -12.87 -4.11 -22.07
C LYS A 30 -11.88 -3.02 -21.68
N GLY A 31 -11.36 -2.32 -22.68
CA GLY A 31 -10.37 -1.27 -22.44
C GLY A 31 -8.94 -1.80 -22.28
N VAL A 32 -8.02 -0.90 -22.01
CA VAL A 32 -6.58 -1.20 -21.83
C VAL A 32 -6.03 -0.43 -20.64
N ILE A 33 -5.07 -1.03 -19.94
CA ILE A 33 -4.29 -0.38 -18.90
C ILE A 33 -2.88 -0.20 -19.42
N LYS A 34 -2.34 1.01 -19.30
CA LYS A 34 -1.00 1.35 -19.77
C LYS A 34 -0.13 1.88 -18.64
N ILE A 35 1.14 1.50 -18.64
CA ILE A 35 2.21 2.10 -17.84
C ILE A 35 3.23 2.67 -18.81
N ASP A 36 3.51 3.97 -18.70
CA ASP A 36 4.41 4.71 -19.59
C ASP A 36 4.09 4.48 -21.09
N GLY A 37 2.78 4.50 -21.41
CA GLY A 37 2.28 4.30 -22.78
C GLY A 37 2.24 2.83 -23.24
N GLN A 38 2.81 1.89 -22.51
CA GLN A 38 2.84 0.47 -22.87
C GLN A 38 1.64 -0.27 -22.28
N ASP A 39 0.93 -1.03 -23.11
CA ASP A 39 -0.15 -1.92 -22.68
C ASP A 39 0.42 -3.03 -21.78
N ILE A 40 -0.06 -3.10 -20.52
CA ILE A 40 0.41 -4.09 -19.55
C ILE A 40 0.17 -5.53 -20.00
N LYS A 41 -0.81 -5.80 -20.88
CA LYS A 41 -1.03 -7.14 -21.44
C LYS A 41 0.11 -7.60 -22.34
N LYS A 42 0.88 -6.68 -22.93
CA LYS A 42 2.03 -6.96 -23.77
C LYS A 42 3.35 -7.09 -23.01
N ILE A 43 3.35 -6.78 -21.69
CA ILE A 43 4.51 -6.87 -20.82
C ILE A 43 4.56 -8.25 -20.15
N LYS A 44 5.74 -8.84 -20.01
CA LYS A 44 5.93 -10.08 -19.22
C LYS A 44 5.50 -9.82 -17.77
N LEU A 45 4.67 -10.69 -17.18
CA LEU A 45 4.14 -10.53 -15.84
C LEU A 45 5.23 -10.30 -14.77
N LYS A 46 6.34 -11.02 -14.87
CA LYS A 46 7.49 -10.86 -13.97
C LYS A 46 8.01 -9.42 -14.03
N SER A 47 8.31 -8.92 -15.24
CA SER A 47 8.83 -7.55 -15.43
C SER A 47 7.83 -6.48 -14.97
N LEU A 48 6.52 -6.68 -15.22
CA LEU A 48 5.48 -5.78 -14.74
C LEU A 48 5.46 -5.73 -13.20
N ARG A 49 5.42 -6.90 -12.56
CA ARG A 49 5.31 -7.00 -11.09
C ARG A 49 6.57 -6.60 -10.35
N GLU A 50 7.74 -6.66 -10.98
CA GLU A 50 8.98 -6.09 -10.46
C GLU A 50 8.90 -4.57 -10.30
N GLN A 51 8.16 -3.87 -11.17
CA GLN A 51 7.96 -2.42 -11.11
C GLN A 51 6.90 -1.98 -10.09
N ILE A 52 6.19 -2.90 -9.46
CA ILE A 52 5.05 -2.60 -8.59
C ILE A 52 5.27 -3.22 -7.21
N ALA A 53 5.18 -2.43 -6.15
CA ALA A 53 5.07 -2.94 -4.79
C ALA A 53 3.63 -2.71 -4.29
N LEU A 54 3.03 -3.76 -3.75
CA LEU A 54 1.69 -3.74 -3.18
C LEU A 54 1.78 -3.91 -1.66
N VAL A 55 1.18 -2.98 -0.93
CA VAL A 55 0.90 -3.10 0.50
C VAL A 55 -0.60 -3.28 0.64
N SER A 56 -1.04 -4.50 0.91
CA SER A 56 -2.45 -4.87 1.00
C SER A 56 -2.98 -4.75 2.43
N GLN A 57 -4.29 -4.67 2.56
CA GLN A 57 -5.00 -4.75 3.83
C GLN A 57 -4.81 -6.12 4.48
N ASP A 58 -5.01 -7.18 3.71
CA ASP A 58 -4.79 -8.56 4.15
C ASP A 58 -3.32 -8.94 3.96
N ILE A 59 -2.60 -9.00 5.08
CA ILE A 59 -1.17 -9.27 5.08
C ILE A 59 -0.94 -10.76 5.24
N VAL A 60 -0.38 -11.38 4.22
CA VAL A 60 0.07 -12.77 4.28
C VAL A 60 1.54 -12.81 4.67
N LEU A 61 1.84 -13.50 5.77
CA LEU A 61 3.19 -13.85 6.18
C LEU A 61 3.37 -15.37 6.06
N PHE A 62 4.53 -15.77 5.56
CA PHE A 62 4.90 -17.18 5.48
C PHE A 62 5.31 -17.69 6.87
N ASP A 63 5.07 -18.97 7.14
CA ASP A 63 5.58 -19.63 8.34
C ASP A 63 7.10 -19.83 8.24
N ASP A 64 7.80 -18.73 8.44
CA ASP A 64 9.26 -18.62 8.31
C ASP A 64 9.76 -17.53 9.28
N THR A 65 11.05 -17.22 9.23
CA THR A 65 11.64 -16.15 10.04
C THR A 65 11.17 -14.77 9.59
N VAL A 66 11.30 -13.78 10.48
CA VAL A 66 11.04 -12.36 10.16
C VAL A 66 11.94 -11.93 8.99
N GLY A 67 13.24 -12.28 9.04
CA GLY A 67 14.20 -11.94 8.01
C GLY A 67 13.80 -12.48 6.64
N ASN A 68 13.48 -13.78 6.54
CA ASN A 68 13.05 -14.41 5.30
C ASN A 68 11.75 -13.82 4.77
N ASN A 69 10.80 -13.51 5.65
CA ASN A 69 9.57 -12.83 5.28
C ASN A 69 9.81 -11.47 4.62
N ILE A 70 10.82 -10.72 5.04
CA ILE A 70 11.17 -9.43 4.44
C ILE A 70 11.95 -9.65 3.14
N ALA A 71 12.97 -10.55 3.15
CA ALA A 71 13.80 -10.87 2.01
C ALA A 71 13.02 -11.50 0.84
N TYR A 72 11.84 -12.07 1.08
CA TYR A 72 10.98 -12.63 0.04
C TYR A 72 10.73 -11.66 -1.13
N ALA A 73 10.69 -10.38 -0.89
CA ALA A 73 10.50 -9.35 -1.92
C ALA A 73 11.75 -9.11 -2.78
N ASN A 74 12.94 -9.45 -2.27
CA ASN A 74 14.23 -9.38 -2.97
C ASN A 74 15.15 -10.49 -2.46
N PRO A 75 15.22 -11.66 -3.12
CA PRO A 75 16.03 -12.80 -2.68
C PRO A 75 17.55 -12.51 -2.67
N HIS A 76 18.00 -11.43 -3.31
CA HIS A 76 19.41 -11.03 -3.32
C HIS A 76 19.75 -9.99 -2.24
N ALA A 77 18.79 -9.64 -1.39
CA ALA A 77 18.99 -8.67 -0.33
C ALA A 77 19.98 -9.22 0.72
N THR A 78 20.94 -8.39 1.10
CA THR A 78 21.84 -8.67 2.21
C THR A 78 21.14 -8.44 3.55
N GLN A 79 21.70 -8.98 4.63
CA GLN A 79 21.22 -8.70 5.99
C GLN A 79 21.17 -7.19 6.28
N LYS A 80 22.14 -6.43 5.79
CA LYS A 80 22.19 -4.97 5.92
C LYS A 80 21.02 -4.29 5.20
N ASP A 81 20.64 -4.76 4.03
CA ASP A 81 19.50 -4.23 3.28
C ASP A 81 18.18 -4.47 4.03
N ILE A 82 18.04 -5.66 4.64
CA ILE A 82 16.90 -6.01 5.49
C ILE A 82 16.81 -5.07 6.69
N GLU A 83 17.92 -4.84 7.38
CA GLU A 83 17.99 -3.95 8.55
C GLU A 83 17.64 -2.49 8.18
N ILE A 84 18.15 -2.00 7.04
CA ILE A 84 17.82 -0.67 6.53
C ILE A 84 16.31 -0.57 6.21
N ALA A 85 15.75 -1.55 5.51
CA ALA A 85 14.32 -1.58 5.19
C ALA A 85 13.46 -1.60 6.46
N CYS A 86 13.88 -2.36 7.48
CA CYS A 86 13.20 -2.41 8.78
C CYS A 86 13.23 -1.08 9.53
N LYS A 87 14.35 -0.36 9.50
CA LYS A 87 14.44 0.99 10.09
C LYS A 87 13.49 1.97 9.43
N PHE A 88 13.44 1.99 8.09
CA PHE A 88 12.51 2.84 7.36
C PHE A 88 11.03 2.48 7.59
N ALA A 89 10.75 1.20 7.83
CA ALA A 89 9.42 0.68 8.17
C ALA A 89 9.11 0.78 9.67
N ALA A 90 10.02 1.30 10.50
CA ALA A 90 9.94 1.29 11.97
C ALA A 90 9.67 -0.12 12.55
N ALA A 91 10.19 -1.16 11.88
CA ALA A 91 10.03 -2.55 12.30
C ALA A 91 11.17 -3.01 13.22
N ASP A 92 12.33 -2.38 13.17
CA ASP A 92 13.53 -2.73 13.92
C ASP A 92 13.31 -2.68 15.44
N GLU A 93 12.51 -1.75 15.95
CA GLU A 93 12.21 -1.63 17.37
C GLU A 93 11.57 -2.90 17.97
N PHE A 94 10.56 -3.45 17.29
CA PHE A 94 9.92 -4.66 17.78
C PHE A 94 10.72 -5.92 17.46
N ILE A 95 11.40 -5.96 16.29
CA ILE A 95 12.23 -7.09 15.90
C ILE A 95 13.37 -7.30 16.91
N ASN A 96 14.01 -6.21 17.36
CA ASN A 96 15.07 -6.29 18.36
C ASN A 96 14.59 -6.78 19.74
N LYS A 97 13.29 -6.73 20.02
CA LYS A 97 12.67 -7.27 21.26
C LYS A 97 12.29 -8.75 21.14
N LEU A 98 12.31 -9.32 19.93
CA LEU A 98 12.03 -10.74 19.72
C LEU A 98 13.23 -11.59 20.21
N PRO A 99 13.00 -12.81 20.73
CA PRO A 99 14.05 -13.65 21.29
C PRO A 99 15.23 -13.90 20.34
N ASN A 100 14.93 -14.17 19.08
CA ASN A 100 15.92 -14.46 18.02
C ASN A 100 15.96 -13.35 16.97
N LYS A 101 15.47 -12.14 17.26
CA LYS A 101 15.46 -10.99 16.36
C LYS A 101 14.95 -11.38 14.95
N TYR A 102 15.76 -11.18 13.92
CA TYR A 102 15.42 -11.51 12.52
C TYR A 102 15.20 -13.00 12.27
N GLU A 103 15.79 -13.87 13.08
CA GLU A 103 15.62 -15.33 13.00
C GLU A 103 14.41 -15.85 13.79
N SER A 104 13.62 -14.95 14.37
CA SER A 104 12.39 -15.32 15.07
C SER A 104 11.32 -15.81 14.08
N LEU A 105 10.74 -16.97 14.34
CA LEU A 105 9.63 -17.53 13.56
C LEU A 105 8.34 -16.75 13.84
N VAL A 106 7.67 -16.31 12.78
CA VAL A 106 6.41 -15.54 12.88
C VAL A 106 5.17 -16.44 13.07
N GLY A 107 5.29 -17.73 12.73
CA GLY A 107 4.19 -18.69 12.70
C GLY A 107 3.29 -18.50 11.48
N GLU A 108 2.35 -19.43 11.29
CA GLU A 108 1.42 -19.41 10.17
C GLU A 108 0.65 -18.07 10.14
N ASN A 109 0.66 -17.41 9.00
CA ASN A 109 0.07 -16.07 8.79
C ASN A 109 0.51 -15.03 9.85
N GLY A 110 1.69 -15.23 10.48
CA GLY A 110 2.21 -14.30 11.47
C GLY A 110 1.40 -14.25 12.77
N VAL A 111 0.83 -15.37 13.20
CA VAL A 111 -0.04 -15.45 14.39
C VAL A 111 0.62 -14.88 15.67
N LYS A 112 1.96 -14.89 15.73
CA LYS A 112 2.74 -14.37 16.87
C LYS A 112 2.93 -12.85 16.86
N LEU A 113 2.44 -12.16 15.82
CA LEU A 113 2.65 -10.72 15.62
C LEU A 113 1.32 -9.96 15.71
N SER A 114 1.37 -8.74 16.24
CA SER A 114 0.22 -7.81 16.19
C SER A 114 -0.04 -7.32 14.75
N GLY A 115 -1.24 -6.79 14.48
CA GLY A 115 -1.59 -6.22 13.19
C GLY A 115 -0.61 -5.14 12.72
N GLY A 116 -0.22 -4.22 13.62
CA GLY A 116 0.76 -3.17 13.32
C GLY A 116 2.17 -3.71 13.05
N GLN A 117 2.57 -4.80 13.70
CA GLN A 117 3.85 -5.47 13.42
C GLN A 117 3.86 -6.13 12.05
N LYS A 118 2.76 -6.84 11.69
CA LYS A 118 2.59 -7.42 10.34
C LYS A 118 2.63 -6.33 9.27
N GLN A 119 1.95 -5.21 9.51
CA GLN A 119 1.92 -4.09 8.57
C GLN A 119 3.32 -3.51 8.34
N ARG A 120 4.12 -3.33 9.40
CA ARG A 120 5.50 -2.85 9.27
C ARG A 120 6.39 -3.83 8.52
N ILE A 121 6.21 -5.14 8.66
CA ILE A 121 6.90 -6.15 7.82
C ILE A 121 6.47 -6.01 6.35
N SER A 122 5.18 -5.83 6.06
CA SER A 122 4.68 -5.63 4.71
C SER A 122 5.27 -4.36 4.06
N ILE A 123 5.38 -3.27 4.82
CA ILE A 123 6.04 -2.04 4.38
C ILE A 123 7.54 -2.27 4.14
N ALA A 124 8.24 -2.99 5.03
CA ALA A 124 9.65 -3.35 4.84
C ALA A 124 9.86 -4.17 3.57
N ARG A 125 8.96 -5.12 3.25
CA ARG A 125 8.93 -5.83 1.96
C ARG A 125 8.83 -4.88 0.77
N ALA A 126 7.94 -3.87 0.85
CA ALA A 126 7.78 -2.89 -0.22
C ALA A 126 9.02 -1.98 -0.36
N ILE A 127 9.67 -1.61 0.74
CA ILE A 127 10.90 -0.82 0.74
C ILE A 127 12.06 -1.60 0.10
N ILE A 128 12.29 -2.86 0.52
CA ILE A 128 13.40 -3.67 0.03
C ILE A 128 13.23 -4.05 -1.45
N LYS A 129 11.98 -4.16 -1.91
CA LYS A 129 11.64 -4.36 -3.31
C LYS A 129 12.03 -3.18 -4.18
N ASN A 130 11.99 -1.98 -3.63
CA ASN A 130 12.41 -0.72 -4.27
C ASN A 130 11.74 -0.43 -5.62
N SER A 131 10.47 -0.75 -5.76
CA SER A 131 9.70 -0.54 -6.99
C SER A 131 9.30 0.94 -7.17
N PRO A 132 9.26 1.47 -8.42
CA PRO A 132 8.87 2.85 -8.71
C PRO A 132 7.37 3.11 -8.54
N ILE A 133 6.53 2.07 -8.58
CA ILE A 133 5.07 2.17 -8.42
C ILE A 133 4.67 1.50 -7.10
N ILE A 134 3.96 2.25 -6.26
CA ILE A 134 3.44 1.77 -4.98
C ILE A 134 1.92 1.73 -5.04
N LEU A 135 1.36 0.59 -4.66
CA LEU A 135 -0.07 0.41 -4.49
C LEU A 135 -0.36 0.17 -3.01
N LEU A 136 -1.25 0.98 -2.43
CA LEU A 136 -1.64 0.89 -1.02
C LEU A 136 -3.13 0.62 -0.91
N ASP A 137 -3.50 -0.50 -0.29
CA ASP A 137 -4.89 -0.85 0.01
C ASP A 137 -5.10 -0.86 1.52
N GLU A 138 -5.81 0.14 2.06
CA GLU A 138 -6.22 0.26 3.47
C GLU A 138 -5.16 -0.10 4.55
N ALA A 139 -3.95 0.36 4.38
CA ALA A 139 -2.81 -0.08 5.21
C ALA A 139 -2.92 0.21 6.73
N THR A 140 -3.99 0.87 7.24
CA THR A 140 -4.07 1.29 8.66
C THR A 140 -5.44 1.11 9.31
N SER A 141 -6.42 0.52 8.65
CA SER A 141 -7.84 0.55 9.07
C SER A 141 -8.18 -0.20 10.38
N SER A 142 -7.31 -1.06 10.88
CA SER A 142 -7.55 -1.91 12.06
C SER A 142 -6.48 -1.76 13.17
N LEU A 143 -5.74 -0.65 13.18
CA LEU A 143 -4.66 -0.43 14.13
C LEU A 143 -5.08 0.48 15.30
N ASP A 144 -4.48 0.27 16.46
CA ASP A 144 -4.54 1.23 17.56
C ASP A 144 -3.81 2.54 17.18
N ALA A 145 -4.12 3.64 17.88
CA ALA A 145 -3.66 4.98 17.53
C ALA A 145 -2.11 5.13 17.49
N GLU A 146 -1.39 4.42 18.37
CA GLU A 146 0.07 4.47 18.39
C GLU A 146 0.66 3.70 17.21
N SER A 147 0.22 2.46 17.01
CA SER A 147 0.61 1.64 15.85
C SER A 147 0.28 2.33 14.53
N GLU A 148 -0.88 2.98 14.45
CA GLU A 148 -1.27 3.76 13.27
C GLU A 148 -0.29 4.88 12.96
N ARG A 149 0.09 5.69 13.95
CA ARG A 149 1.06 6.79 13.77
C ARG A 149 2.41 6.29 13.25
N ILE A 150 2.88 5.17 13.80
CA ILE A 150 4.14 4.55 13.37
C ILE A 150 4.05 4.05 11.93
N VAL A 151 2.98 3.34 11.60
CA VAL A 151 2.73 2.81 10.25
C VAL A 151 2.56 3.93 9.23
N GLN A 152 1.86 5.01 9.58
CA GLN A 152 1.68 6.16 8.69
C GLN A 152 3.03 6.84 8.37
N ASN A 153 3.92 6.98 9.35
CA ASN A 153 5.27 7.51 9.11
C ASN A 153 6.09 6.59 8.19
N ALA A 154 5.98 5.27 8.36
CA ALA A 154 6.62 4.29 7.49
C ALA A 154 6.09 4.36 6.05
N ILE A 155 4.76 4.51 5.87
CA ILE A 155 4.13 4.74 4.57
C ILE A 155 4.65 6.03 3.93
N ASN A 156 4.70 7.13 4.68
CA ASN A 156 5.22 8.41 4.19
C ASN A 156 6.68 8.30 3.70
N ASN A 157 7.49 7.47 4.35
CA ASN A 157 8.85 7.18 3.87
C ASN A 157 8.86 6.34 2.60
N LEU A 158 7.98 5.33 2.51
CA LEU A 158 7.86 4.45 1.36
C LEU A 158 7.48 5.20 0.08
N ILE A 159 6.53 6.15 0.16
CA ILE A 159 5.96 6.82 -1.02
C ILE A 159 6.81 7.96 -1.58
N LYS A 160 7.81 8.44 -0.85
CA LYS A 160 8.65 9.57 -1.29
C LYS A 160 9.28 9.32 -2.66
N GLY A 161 9.01 10.22 -3.62
CA GLY A 161 9.56 10.18 -4.97
C GLY A 161 9.05 9.05 -5.85
N ARG A 162 7.99 8.34 -5.45
CA ARG A 162 7.41 7.20 -6.18
C ARG A 162 6.00 7.52 -6.65
N THR A 163 5.61 6.92 -7.76
CA THR A 163 4.22 6.96 -8.23
C THR A 163 3.37 6.11 -7.31
N THR A 164 2.40 6.70 -6.64
CA THR A 164 1.60 6.01 -5.62
C THR A 164 0.12 6.07 -5.96
N ILE A 165 -0.55 4.92 -5.89
CA ILE A 165 -2.01 4.83 -5.93
C ILE A 165 -2.45 4.27 -4.59
N VAL A 166 -3.33 4.99 -3.89
CA VAL A 166 -3.77 4.61 -2.55
C VAL A 166 -5.29 4.60 -2.45
N ILE A 167 -5.85 3.55 -1.86
CA ILE A 167 -7.23 3.58 -1.39
C ILE A 167 -7.24 4.35 -0.09
N ALA A 168 -7.85 5.54 -0.13
CA ALA A 168 -7.82 6.47 0.99
C ALA A 168 -9.04 6.28 1.89
N HIS A 169 -8.79 5.81 3.12
CA HIS A 169 -9.75 5.75 4.22
C HIS A 169 -9.41 6.74 5.35
N ARG A 170 -8.38 7.57 5.16
CA ARG A 170 -7.91 8.56 6.14
C ARG A 170 -7.80 9.94 5.53
N LEU A 171 -8.19 10.95 6.31
CA LEU A 171 -8.12 12.36 5.90
C LEU A 171 -6.70 12.79 5.54
N SER A 172 -5.70 12.35 6.32
CA SER A 172 -4.30 12.66 6.06
C SER A 172 -3.82 12.18 4.69
N THR A 173 -4.26 10.99 4.28
CA THR A 173 -3.95 10.44 2.94
C THR A 173 -4.61 11.24 1.83
N ILE A 174 -5.87 11.67 2.06
CA ILE A 174 -6.64 12.49 1.11
C ILE A 174 -5.99 13.86 0.93
N HIS A 175 -5.61 14.52 2.02
CA HIS A 175 -4.99 15.86 1.96
C HIS A 175 -3.63 15.86 1.27
N ASN A 176 -2.87 14.77 1.38
CA ASN A 176 -1.55 14.65 0.77
C ASN A 176 -1.59 14.16 -0.70
N ALA A 177 -2.76 13.83 -1.23
CA ALA A 177 -2.90 13.36 -2.60
C ALA A 177 -2.86 14.51 -3.61
N ASN A 178 -2.05 14.35 -4.66
CA ASN A 178 -2.01 15.29 -5.78
C ASN A 178 -3.28 15.24 -6.61
N LYS A 179 -3.90 14.06 -6.69
CA LYS A 179 -5.16 13.84 -7.40
C LYS A 179 -6.02 12.82 -6.67
N ILE A 180 -7.32 13.07 -6.65
CA ILE A 180 -8.33 12.21 -6.03
C ILE A 180 -9.32 11.80 -7.10
N PHE A 181 -9.64 10.51 -7.18
CA PHE A 181 -10.72 9.97 -7.98
C PHE A 181 -11.85 9.50 -7.07
N VAL A 182 -13.06 10.03 -7.30
CA VAL A 182 -14.27 9.65 -6.55
C VAL A 182 -14.98 8.55 -7.33
N LEU A 183 -15.10 7.38 -6.71
CA LEU A 183 -15.73 6.20 -7.30
C LEU A 183 -17.11 5.96 -6.68
N LYS A 184 -18.07 5.61 -7.53
CA LYS A 184 -19.41 5.15 -7.15
C LYS A 184 -19.90 4.14 -8.18
N ASP A 185 -20.42 3.01 -7.72
CA ASP A 185 -21.01 1.94 -8.56
C ASP A 185 -20.11 1.53 -9.74
N GLY A 186 -18.80 1.35 -9.48
CA GLY A 186 -17.80 0.94 -10.46
C GLY A 186 -17.41 2.03 -11.47
N LYS A 187 -17.81 3.28 -11.26
CA LYS A 187 -17.50 4.40 -12.17
C LYS A 187 -16.77 5.51 -11.43
N VAL A 188 -15.89 6.21 -12.14
CA VAL A 188 -15.35 7.49 -11.69
C VAL A 188 -16.41 8.56 -11.95
N ILE A 189 -16.95 9.14 -10.89
CA ILE A 189 -17.99 10.18 -10.98
C ILE A 189 -17.42 11.59 -10.95
N ASN A 190 -16.22 11.77 -10.32
CA ASN A 190 -15.53 13.06 -10.31
C ASN A 190 -14.02 12.83 -10.05
N SER A 191 -13.19 13.83 -10.39
CA SER A 191 -11.78 13.82 -10.05
C SER A 191 -11.22 15.24 -9.91
N GLY A 192 -10.26 15.44 -9.01
CA GLY A 192 -9.63 16.73 -8.77
C GLY A 192 -8.75 16.68 -7.53
N ASP A 193 -8.32 17.83 -7.04
CA ASP A 193 -7.74 17.98 -5.71
C ASP A 193 -8.81 18.06 -4.62
N HIS A 194 -8.39 18.10 -3.36
CA HIS A 194 -9.30 18.19 -2.22
C HIS A 194 -10.20 19.43 -2.28
N ASN A 195 -9.66 20.60 -2.59
CA ASN A 195 -10.38 21.86 -2.58
C ASN A 195 -11.47 21.90 -3.67
N PHE A 196 -11.13 21.46 -4.87
CA PHE A 196 -12.08 21.33 -5.95
C PHE A 196 -13.22 20.35 -5.61
N LEU A 197 -12.90 19.18 -5.06
CA LEU A 197 -13.90 18.15 -4.79
C LEU A 197 -14.80 18.50 -3.61
N ILE A 198 -14.29 19.19 -2.59
CA ILE A 198 -15.11 19.65 -1.47
C ILE A 198 -16.17 20.67 -1.92
N ASP A 199 -15.89 21.43 -2.98
CA ASP A 199 -16.84 22.39 -3.53
C ASP A 199 -17.81 21.79 -4.54
N LYS A 200 -17.36 20.88 -5.38
CA LYS A 200 -18.04 20.43 -6.60
C LYS A 200 -18.57 19.00 -6.57
N CYS A 201 -18.34 18.24 -5.50
CA CYS A 201 -18.75 16.84 -5.43
C CYS A 201 -19.44 16.50 -4.11
N ASP A 202 -20.77 16.43 -4.11
CA ASP A 202 -21.56 16.13 -2.90
C ASP A 202 -21.26 14.73 -2.34
N GLU A 203 -21.00 13.75 -3.20
CA GLU A 203 -20.58 12.42 -2.78
C GLU A 203 -19.27 12.49 -1.98
N TYR A 204 -18.29 13.25 -2.47
CA TYR A 204 -17.02 13.46 -1.79
C TYR A 204 -17.19 14.18 -0.46
N LYS A 205 -18.02 15.24 -0.41
CA LYS A 205 -18.37 15.95 0.84
C LYS A 205 -18.92 14.99 1.90
N THR A 206 -19.81 14.12 1.46
CA THR A 206 -20.46 13.14 2.36
C THR A 206 -19.45 12.13 2.91
N LEU A 207 -18.57 11.61 2.04
CA LEU A 207 -17.49 10.70 2.44
C LEU A 207 -16.50 11.37 3.40
N TYR A 208 -16.11 12.61 3.10
CA TYR A 208 -15.20 13.40 3.91
C TYR A 208 -15.77 13.68 5.31
N LYS A 209 -17.04 14.08 5.40
CA LYS A 209 -17.72 14.31 6.69
C LYS A 209 -17.78 13.06 7.55
N LYS A 210 -18.02 11.87 6.95
CA LYS A 210 -18.06 10.59 7.67
C LYS A 210 -16.72 10.16 8.26
N GLN A 211 -15.61 10.70 7.77
CA GLN A 211 -14.27 10.43 8.31
C GLN A 211 -13.86 11.41 9.42
N LEU A 212 -14.64 12.48 9.64
CA LEU A 212 -14.45 13.44 10.73
C LEU A 212 -15.21 13.04 12.00
N THR A 213 -16.18 12.13 11.89
CA THR A 213 -16.99 11.58 12.99
C THR A 213 -16.48 10.21 13.41
#